data_6f65a45e18baf3f53d1defac1c070bf6
#
_entry.id   6f65a45e18baf3f53d1defac1c070bf6
#
_cell.length_a   1.000
_cell.length_b   1.000
_cell.length_c   1.000
_cell.angle_alpha   90.00
_cell.angle_beta   90.00
_cell.angle_gamma   90.00
#
_symmetry.space_group_name_H-M   'P 1'
#
loop_
_entity.id
_entity.type
_entity.pdbx_description
1 polymer ?
#
loop_
_entity_poly.entity_id
_entity_poly.type
_entity_poly.pdbx_seq_one_letter_code
_entity_poly.pdbx_strand_id
1 'polypeptide(L)'
;MKNEIIIFENQNVKLEVSMKDETVWLTQAQIPKLFDRDVGVISRHIKNVFEEELDEKSNLQKMQIANSDKLVNFYNLDVIISVGYRVKSKNGVIFRKWANKILKDYLIKGYVVNEKRL
;
A
#
# COMPACT_ATOMS: atom_id res chain seq x y z
N MET A 1 -4.17 2.52 17.01
CA MET A 1 -2.80 2.29 16.57
C MET A 1 -2.35 3.42 15.65
N LYS A 2 -1.14 3.86 15.82
CA LYS A 2 -0.67 4.99 15.04
C LYS A 2 -0.37 4.61 13.59
N ASN A 3 -0.71 5.51 12.70
CA ASN A 3 -0.38 5.41 11.29
C ASN A 3 1.06 5.87 11.10
N GLU A 4 1.91 5.04 10.57
CA GLU A 4 3.31 5.39 10.31
C GLU A 4 3.52 5.61 8.82
N ILE A 5 4.44 6.53 8.51
CA ILE A 5 4.80 6.81 7.12
C ILE A 5 6.20 6.28 6.87
N ILE A 6 6.35 5.48 5.84
CA ILE A 6 7.63 4.91 5.42
C ILE A 6 7.86 5.28 3.97
N ILE A 7 9.09 5.66 3.64
CA ILE A 7 9.40 6.09 2.28
C ILE A 7 9.79 4.89 1.43
N PHE A 8 9.10 4.70 0.33
CA PHE A 8 9.48 3.77 -0.72
C PHE A 8 10.19 4.55 -1.81
N GLU A 9 11.38 4.12 -2.17
CA GLU A 9 12.13 4.80 -3.21
C GLU A 9 12.77 3.79 -4.15
N ASN A 10 12.55 3.98 -5.46
CA ASN A 10 13.12 3.12 -6.48
C ASN A 10 13.25 3.93 -7.76
N GLN A 11 14.49 4.17 -8.19
CA GLN A 11 14.79 4.96 -9.38
C GLN A 11 14.07 6.33 -9.30
N ASN A 12 13.11 6.57 -10.21
CA ASN A 12 12.42 7.85 -10.27
C ASN A 12 11.15 7.91 -9.43
N VAL A 13 10.84 6.82 -8.72
CA VAL A 13 9.62 6.74 -7.92
C VAL A 13 9.96 6.93 -6.46
N LYS A 14 9.29 7.88 -5.81
CA LYS A 14 9.43 8.11 -4.38
C LYS A 14 8.03 8.35 -3.81
N LEU A 15 7.62 7.49 -2.89
CA LEU A 15 6.27 7.52 -2.35
C LEU A 15 6.30 7.47 -0.83
N GLU A 16 5.39 8.23 -0.22
CA GLU A 16 5.11 8.14 1.22
C GLU A 16 4.07 7.04 1.41
N VAL A 17 4.50 5.92 1.96
CA VAL A 17 3.65 4.76 2.14
C VAL A 17 3.14 4.75 3.58
N SER A 18 1.84 4.61 3.75
CA SER A 18 1.24 4.52 5.08
C SER A 18 1.29 3.09 5.58
N MET A 19 1.75 2.90 6.82
CA MET A 19 1.70 1.60 7.47
C MET A 19 0.68 1.63 8.58
N LYS A 20 -0.31 0.73 8.52
CA LYS A 20 -1.40 0.66 9.47
C LYS A 20 -2.01 -0.74 9.42
N ASP A 21 -2.47 -1.24 10.57
CA ASP A 21 -3.14 -2.54 10.65
C ASP A 21 -2.31 -3.68 10.04
N GLU A 22 -1.00 -3.63 10.31
CA GLU A 22 -0.05 -4.66 9.91
C GLU A 22 0.08 -4.83 8.39
N THR A 23 -0.25 -3.79 7.63
CA THR A 23 -0.05 -3.78 6.19
C THR A 23 0.32 -2.38 5.73
N VAL A 24 0.57 -2.23 4.44
CA VAL A 24 0.91 -0.94 3.84
C VAL A 24 -0.22 -0.49 2.94
N TRP A 25 -0.36 0.83 2.81
CA TRP A 25 -1.46 1.47 2.09
C TRP A 25 -0.93 2.56 1.18
N LEU A 26 -1.50 2.64 -0.02
CA LEU A 26 -1.26 3.74 -0.95
C LEU A 26 -2.59 4.37 -1.35
N THR A 27 -2.54 5.66 -1.65
CA THR A 27 -3.73 6.36 -2.15
C THR A 27 -3.97 6.01 -3.61
N GLN A 28 -5.17 6.30 -4.07
CA GLN A 28 -5.52 6.13 -5.48
C GLN A 28 -4.62 6.97 -6.40
N ALA A 29 -4.13 8.11 -5.91
CA ALA A 29 -3.23 8.96 -6.69
C ALA A 29 -1.80 8.41 -6.75
N GLN A 30 -1.39 7.65 -5.74
CA GLN A 30 -0.03 7.11 -5.68
C GLN A 30 0.16 5.87 -6.54
N ILE A 31 -0.87 5.04 -6.67
CA ILE A 31 -0.75 3.77 -7.40
C ILE A 31 -0.37 3.99 -8.86
N PRO A 32 -0.97 4.95 -9.60
CA PRO A 32 -0.51 5.23 -10.95
C PRO A 32 0.95 5.63 -11.04
N LYS A 33 1.45 6.37 -10.05
CA LYS A 33 2.87 6.76 -10.01
C LYS A 33 3.77 5.56 -9.80
N LEU A 34 3.37 4.65 -8.92
CA LEU A 34 4.16 3.45 -8.64
C LEU A 34 4.34 2.62 -9.91
N PHE A 35 3.28 2.43 -10.67
CA PHE A 35 3.32 1.54 -11.82
C PHE A 35 3.60 2.26 -13.14
N ASP A 36 3.72 3.59 -13.10
CA ASP A 36 3.92 4.41 -14.31
C ASP A 36 2.84 4.08 -15.34
N ARG A 37 1.60 4.18 -14.90
CA ARG A 37 0.42 3.92 -15.74
C ARG A 37 -0.56 5.06 -15.57
N ASP A 38 -1.40 5.23 -16.59
CA ASP A 38 -2.42 6.26 -16.60
C ASP A 38 -3.44 6.06 -15.47
N VAL A 39 -3.92 7.18 -14.92
CA VAL A 39 -4.88 7.16 -13.81
C VAL A 39 -6.14 6.37 -14.17
N GLY A 40 -6.66 6.57 -15.39
CA GLY A 40 -7.85 5.87 -15.84
C GLY A 40 -7.65 4.36 -15.94
N VAL A 41 -6.47 3.94 -16.40
CA VAL A 41 -6.13 2.52 -16.49
C VAL A 41 -6.10 1.90 -15.10
N ILE A 42 -5.44 2.57 -14.15
CA ILE A 42 -5.34 2.08 -12.78
C ILE A 42 -6.71 2.03 -12.12
N SER A 43 -7.54 3.06 -12.30
CA SER A 43 -8.89 3.10 -11.70
C SER A 43 -9.72 1.93 -12.18
N ARG A 44 -9.64 1.58 -13.46
CA ARG A 44 -10.36 0.45 -14.01
C ARG A 44 -9.86 -0.87 -13.43
N HIS A 45 -8.56 -1.02 -13.28
CA HIS A 45 -8.02 -2.23 -12.67
C HIS A 45 -8.42 -2.37 -11.21
N ILE A 46 -8.41 -1.28 -10.45
CA ILE A 46 -8.86 -1.31 -9.05
C ILE A 46 -10.31 -1.77 -8.99
N LYS A 47 -11.17 -1.22 -9.83
CA LYS A 47 -12.57 -1.62 -9.88
C LYS A 47 -12.70 -3.12 -10.17
N ASN A 48 -11.94 -3.61 -11.14
CA ASN A 48 -12.00 -5.02 -11.50
C ASN A 48 -11.47 -5.93 -10.39
N VAL A 49 -10.46 -5.50 -9.66
CA VAL A 49 -9.95 -6.25 -8.52
C VAL A 49 -11.05 -6.46 -7.48
N PHE A 50 -11.81 -5.42 -7.19
CA PHE A 50 -12.89 -5.52 -6.20
C PHE A 50 -14.09 -6.31 -6.72
N GLU A 51 -14.30 -6.34 -8.02
CA GLU A 51 -15.38 -7.14 -8.59
C GLU A 51 -15.03 -8.62 -8.68
N GLU A 52 -13.76 -8.94 -8.87
CA GLU A 52 -13.33 -10.30 -9.20
C GLU A 52 -12.55 -11.02 -8.12
N GLU A 53 -11.82 -10.31 -7.26
CA GLU A 53 -10.88 -10.94 -6.36
C GLU A 53 -11.02 -10.58 -4.88
N LEU A 54 -11.16 -9.31 -4.56
CA LEU A 54 -11.06 -8.82 -3.19
C LEU A 54 -12.31 -8.04 -2.79
N ASP A 55 -12.66 -8.09 -1.50
CA ASP A 55 -13.76 -7.28 -1.00
C ASP A 55 -13.25 -5.88 -0.64
N GLU A 56 -14.11 -4.88 -0.88
CA GLU A 56 -13.77 -3.50 -0.56
C GLU A 56 -13.63 -3.25 0.93
N LYS A 57 -14.47 -3.91 1.70
CA LYS A 57 -14.58 -3.64 3.13
C LYS A 57 -13.25 -3.84 3.86
N SER A 58 -12.52 -4.89 3.50
CA SER A 58 -11.26 -5.23 4.16
C SER A 58 -10.04 -4.57 3.51
N ASN A 59 -10.16 -4.12 2.27
CA ASN A 59 -9.01 -3.75 1.46
C ASN A 59 -8.98 -2.29 1.04
N LEU A 60 -9.97 -1.52 1.46
CA LEU A 60 -10.07 -0.10 1.16
C LEU A 60 -10.42 0.64 2.44
N GLN A 61 -9.72 1.72 2.72
CA GLN A 61 -10.05 2.60 3.84
C GLN A 61 -10.02 4.05 3.38
N LYS A 62 -10.95 4.83 3.90
CA LYS A 62 -10.94 6.26 3.69
C LYS A 62 -10.23 6.91 4.87
N MET A 63 -9.16 7.61 4.58
CA MET A 63 -8.36 8.27 5.62
C MET A 63 -7.98 9.66 5.17
N GLN A 64 -7.68 10.51 6.15
CA GLN A 64 -7.21 11.86 5.86
C GLN A 64 -5.71 11.83 5.56
N ILE A 65 -5.30 12.66 4.59
CA ILE A 65 -3.89 12.88 4.35
C ILE A 65 -3.45 14.09 5.19
N ALA A 66 -2.14 14.20 5.43
CA ALA A 66 -1.61 15.29 6.23
C ALA A 66 -2.04 16.65 5.68
N ASN A 67 -2.44 17.54 6.57
CA ASN A 67 -2.81 18.92 6.26
C ASN A 67 -4.06 19.04 5.37
N SER A 68 -4.96 18.06 5.42
CA SER A 68 -6.19 18.09 4.65
C SER A 68 -7.33 17.50 5.46
N ASP A 69 -8.52 18.10 5.33
CA ASP A 69 -9.74 17.56 5.92
C ASP A 69 -10.42 16.55 5.01
N LYS A 70 -9.93 16.40 3.78
CA LYS A 70 -10.53 15.48 2.82
C LYS A 70 -10.18 14.05 3.15
N LEU A 71 -11.19 13.18 3.04
CA LEU A 71 -10.99 11.75 3.08
C LEU A 71 -10.56 11.25 1.71
N VAL A 72 -9.54 10.43 1.69
CA VAL A 72 -8.97 9.88 0.46
C VAL A 72 -9.00 8.37 0.54
N ASN A 73 -9.28 7.73 -0.58
CA ASN A 73 -9.26 6.26 -0.63
C ASN A 73 -7.83 5.75 -0.56
N PHE A 74 -7.59 4.87 0.40
CA PHE A 74 -6.33 4.14 0.54
C PHE A 74 -6.58 2.67 0.27
N TYR A 75 -5.67 2.04 -0.45
CA TYR A 75 -5.76 0.64 -0.82
C TYR A 75 -4.58 -0.11 -0.21
N ASN A 76 -4.84 -1.30 0.33
CA ASN A 76 -3.80 -2.04 1.02
C ASN A 76 -2.90 -2.81 0.05
N LEU A 77 -1.93 -3.54 0.62
CA LEU A 77 -0.94 -4.27 -0.16
C LEU A 77 -1.57 -5.28 -1.10
N ASP A 78 -2.63 -5.97 -0.67
CA ASP A 78 -3.28 -6.96 -1.52
C ASP A 78 -3.83 -6.34 -2.80
N VAL A 79 -4.45 -5.17 -2.69
CA VAL A 79 -4.95 -4.45 -3.87
C VAL A 79 -3.78 -4.02 -4.76
N ILE A 80 -2.73 -3.47 -4.14
CA ILE A 80 -1.56 -3.00 -4.87
C ILE A 80 -0.92 -4.14 -5.67
N ILE A 81 -0.77 -5.29 -5.04
CA ILE A 81 -0.20 -6.47 -5.70
C ILE A 81 -1.08 -6.93 -6.86
N SER A 82 -2.39 -6.99 -6.64
CA SER A 82 -3.32 -7.43 -7.67
C SER A 82 -3.31 -6.50 -8.89
N VAL A 83 -3.27 -5.19 -8.65
CA VAL A 83 -3.18 -4.22 -9.73
C VAL A 83 -1.85 -4.37 -10.47
N GLY A 84 -0.75 -4.49 -9.73
CA GLY A 84 0.57 -4.67 -10.33
C GLY A 84 0.65 -5.90 -11.22
N TYR A 85 0.02 -6.97 -10.80
CA TYR A 85 -0.05 -8.20 -11.57
C TYR A 85 -0.81 -7.98 -12.89
N ARG A 86 -1.91 -7.24 -12.83
CA ARG A 86 -2.74 -6.98 -14.02
C ARG A 86 -2.05 -6.08 -15.03
N VAL A 87 -1.28 -5.10 -14.56
CA VAL A 87 -0.55 -4.20 -15.47
C VAL A 87 0.82 -4.73 -15.85
N LYS A 88 1.22 -5.86 -15.28
CA LYS A 88 2.49 -6.54 -15.58
C LYS A 88 3.69 -5.60 -15.38
N SER A 89 3.64 -4.83 -14.30
CA SER A 89 4.69 -3.87 -13.98
C SER A 89 5.79 -4.52 -13.14
N LYS A 90 7.03 -4.27 -13.49
CA LYS A 90 8.17 -4.72 -12.68
C LYS A 90 8.16 -4.07 -11.31
N ASN A 91 7.63 -2.86 -11.21
CA ASN A 91 7.55 -2.15 -9.94
C ASN A 91 6.61 -2.85 -8.95
N GLY A 92 5.65 -3.62 -9.45
CA GLY A 92 4.78 -4.41 -8.57
C GLY A 92 5.57 -5.42 -7.76
N VAL A 93 6.51 -6.12 -8.41
CA VAL A 93 7.36 -7.09 -7.71
C VAL A 93 8.30 -6.37 -6.74
N ILE A 94 8.91 -5.28 -7.19
CA ILE A 94 9.83 -4.51 -6.37
C ILE A 94 9.12 -3.98 -5.13
N PHE A 95 7.94 -3.40 -5.30
CA PHE A 95 7.17 -2.87 -4.18
C PHE A 95 6.76 -3.97 -3.22
N ARG A 96 6.30 -5.11 -3.74
CA ARG A 96 5.90 -6.23 -2.90
C ARG A 96 7.06 -6.73 -2.04
N LYS A 97 8.24 -6.89 -2.63
CA LYS A 97 9.41 -7.35 -1.88
C LYS A 97 9.80 -6.35 -0.80
N TRP A 98 9.78 -5.07 -1.15
CA TRP A 98 10.06 -4.01 -0.18
C TRP A 98 9.05 -4.03 0.97
N ALA A 99 7.76 -4.11 0.64
CA ALA A 99 6.71 -4.11 1.65
C ALA A 99 6.81 -5.32 2.57
N ASN A 100 7.07 -6.49 2.01
CA ASN A 100 7.22 -7.70 2.82
C ASN A 100 8.39 -7.59 3.78
N LYS A 101 9.49 -7.01 3.33
CA LYS A 101 10.66 -6.81 4.20
C LYS A 101 10.33 -5.85 5.34
N ILE A 102 9.70 -4.73 5.03
CA ILE A 102 9.33 -3.73 6.03
C ILE A 102 8.37 -4.33 7.06
N LEU A 103 7.38 -5.06 6.61
CA LEU A 103 6.40 -5.67 7.51
C LEU A 103 7.04 -6.75 8.38
N LYS A 104 7.93 -7.53 7.82
CA LYS A 104 8.66 -8.54 8.57
C LYS A 104 9.51 -7.91 9.65
N ASP A 105 10.26 -6.86 9.31
CA ASP A 105 11.08 -6.15 10.28
C ASP A 105 10.23 -5.55 11.40
N TYR A 106 9.09 -4.99 11.05
CA TYR A 106 8.17 -4.41 12.02
C TYR A 106 7.66 -5.47 13.01
N LEU A 107 7.26 -6.62 12.50
CA LEU A 107 6.77 -7.73 13.35
C LEU A 107 7.86 -8.27 14.26
N ILE A 108 9.08 -8.40 13.73
CA ILE A 108 10.21 -8.87 14.53
C ILE A 108 10.50 -7.90 15.67
N LYS A 109 10.52 -6.59 15.38
CA LYS A 109 10.76 -5.58 16.40
C LYS A 109 9.66 -5.59 17.45
N GLY A 110 8.40 -5.74 17.04
CA GLY A 110 7.29 -5.84 17.96
C GLY A 110 7.43 -7.04 18.88
N TYR A 111 7.81 -8.17 18.32
CA TYR A 111 8.01 -9.38 19.09
C TYR A 111 9.13 -9.23 20.12
N VAL A 112 10.25 -8.67 19.71
CA VAL A 112 11.41 -8.46 20.61
C VAL A 112 11.02 -7.52 21.74
N VAL A 113 10.30 -6.46 21.47
CA VAL A 113 9.84 -5.53 22.49
C VAL A 113 8.94 -6.23 23.50
N ASN A 114 8.04 -7.07 23.03
CA ASN A 114 7.14 -7.82 23.91
C ASN A 114 7.91 -8.78 24.80
N GLU A 115 8.91 -9.46 24.27
CA GLU A 115 9.75 -10.36 25.06
C GLU A 115 10.44 -9.62 26.19
N LYS A 116 10.96 -8.42 25.91
CA LYS A 116 11.67 -7.64 26.92
C LYS A 116 10.78 -7.21 28.07
N ARG A 117 9.48 -7.16 27.86
CA ARG A 117 8.52 -6.78 28.89
C ARG A 117 8.17 -7.94 29.82
N LEU A 118 8.46 -9.12 29.40
CA LEU A 118 8.20 -10.29 30.22
C LEU A 118 9.30 -10.48 31.27
#